data_5f78810fd4df59d62ddea8c3d0865abc
#
_entry.id   5f78810fd4df59d62ddea8c3d0865abc
#
_cell.length_a   1.000
_cell.length_b   1.000
_cell.length_c   1.000
_cell.angle_alpha   90.00
_cell.angle_beta   90.00
_cell.angle_gamma   90.00
#
_symmetry.space_group_name_H-M   'P 1'
#
loop_
_entity.id
_entity.type
_entity.pdbx_description
1 polymer ?
#
loop_
_entity_poly.entity_id
_entity_poly.type
_entity_poly.pdbx_seq_one_letter_code
_entity_poly.pdbx_strand_id
1 'polypeptide(L)'
;MARVAFIFRTDVHLMDKSPASWKGDYPAEIWSDLEQIGELARVHEVTAVLDGGDYFHLKPSTKNPHHLNERTATTHNKYPCRTYGVEGNHDMSHNNLDSIVKQPLGVLFASGVFNQLREEVFRDGTLCVRVVGVPYNPNLTLADLRGIQKKEGDTHLIAVVHALATKKQTASAEDFFNEPVFDYPSLTSRKGPDCWLFGHWHKDQGIEVIDGKTFVNLGSVSRGSLVRENLERTPKVALIEISGEEGLKVTPIELNVLPASEVFDLEKKATQEKERKDIESFIATLSSDLLGSVCTKDNVVKVIQGLSFADEVRNEALRYLEMVD
;
A
#
# COMPACT_ATOMS: atom_id res chain seq x y z
N MET A 1 -34.32 -4.35 8.34
CA MET A 1 -33.92 -5.03 7.08
C MET A 1 -32.57 -5.66 7.30
N ALA A 2 -32.34 -6.84 6.72
CA ALA A 2 -31.03 -7.49 6.82
C ALA A 2 -29.97 -6.66 6.07
N ARG A 3 -28.86 -6.37 6.76
CA ARG A 3 -27.74 -5.56 6.23
C ARG A 3 -26.43 -6.04 6.80
N VAL A 4 -25.45 -6.29 5.98
CA VAL A 4 -24.06 -6.52 6.35
C VAL A 4 -23.23 -5.41 5.72
N ALA A 5 -22.42 -4.72 6.49
CA ALA A 5 -21.61 -3.63 5.99
C ALA A 5 -20.17 -3.70 6.50
N PHE A 6 -19.24 -3.20 5.69
CA PHE A 6 -17.83 -3.16 6.02
C PHE A 6 -17.21 -1.81 5.65
N ILE A 7 -16.18 -1.41 6.38
CA ILE A 7 -15.22 -0.44 5.89
C ILE A 7 -13.97 -1.22 5.47
N PHE A 8 -13.50 -0.99 4.26
CA PHE A 8 -12.23 -1.51 3.78
C PHE A 8 -11.19 -0.38 3.73
N ARG A 9 -10.03 -0.66 4.29
CA ARG A 9 -8.81 0.15 4.23
C ARG A 9 -7.63 -0.74 3.89
N THR A 10 -6.53 -0.15 3.43
CA THR A 10 -5.29 -0.89 3.15
C THR A 10 -4.07 0.02 3.22
N ASP A 11 -2.89 -0.58 3.36
CA ASP A 11 -1.59 0.11 3.25
C ASP A 11 -1.49 1.31 4.20
N VAL A 12 -1.74 1.06 5.49
CA VAL A 12 -1.67 2.07 6.56
C VAL A 12 -0.23 2.55 6.75
N HIS A 13 0.73 1.65 6.61
CA HIS A 13 2.16 1.95 6.76
C HIS A 13 2.49 2.75 8.01
N LEU A 14 1.96 2.30 9.14
CA LEU A 14 2.24 2.90 10.44
C LEU A 14 3.72 2.84 10.76
N MET A 15 4.31 3.97 11.13
CA MET A 15 5.69 4.10 11.56
C MET A 15 5.81 5.15 12.67
N ASP A 16 6.92 5.12 13.40
CA ASP A 16 7.18 6.00 14.54
C ASP A 16 7.82 7.35 14.16
N LYS A 17 8.30 7.48 12.93
CA LYS A 17 9.02 8.66 12.46
C LYS A 17 8.45 9.15 11.15
N SER A 18 8.47 10.46 10.97
CA SER A 18 8.11 11.05 9.69
C SER A 18 9.14 10.70 8.61
N PRO A 19 8.69 10.40 7.37
CA PRO A 19 9.58 10.33 6.22
C PRO A 19 10.34 11.64 6.01
N ALA A 20 11.54 11.57 5.44
CA ALA A 20 12.40 12.75 5.24
C ALA A 20 11.78 13.84 4.34
N SER A 21 10.77 13.48 3.55
CA SER A 21 10.01 14.37 2.68
C SER A 21 8.81 15.05 3.36
N TRP A 22 8.55 14.73 4.64
CA TRP A 22 7.48 15.34 5.41
C TRP A 22 7.97 16.54 6.21
N LYS A 23 7.17 17.61 6.26
CA LYS A 23 7.38 18.78 7.12
C LYS A 23 6.75 18.59 8.50
N GLY A 24 5.66 17.83 8.55
CA GLY A 24 4.84 17.65 9.74
C GLY A 24 5.08 16.31 10.45
N ASP A 25 4.13 15.96 11.28
CA ASP A 25 4.10 14.72 12.06
C ASP A 25 3.30 13.65 11.30
N TYR A 26 3.98 12.83 10.49
CA TYR A 26 3.38 11.72 9.75
C TYR A 26 2.68 10.71 10.67
N PRO A 27 3.29 10.26 11.79
CA PRO A 27 2.60 9.40 12.73
C PRO A 27 1.28 10.00 13.23
N ALA A 28 1.24 11.30 13.53
CA ALA A 28 0.01 11.94 13.99
C ALA A 28 -1.09 11.95 12.92
N GLU A 29 -0.74 12.15 11.63
CA GLU A 29 -1.71 12.04 10.54
C GLU A 29 -2.29 10.62 10.46
N ILE A 30 -1.44 9.59 10.47
CA ILE A 30 -1.91 8.20 10.43
C ILE A 30 -2.83 7.86 11.61
N TRP A 31 -2.51 8.34 12.81
CA TRP A 31 -3.40 8.14 13.97
C TRP A 31 -4.74 8.84 13.81
N SER A 32 -4.75 10.06 13.26
CA SER A 32 -5.98 10.78 12.92
C SER A 32 -6.82 10.02 11.90
N ASP A 33 -6.19 9.47 10.85
CA ASP A 33 -6.88 8.67 9.85
C ASP A 33 -7.51 7.41 10.45
N LEU A 34 -6.78 6.71 11.33
CA LEU A 34 -7.31 5.55 12.04
C LEU A 34 -8.49 5.91 12.96
N GLU A 35 -8.44 7.04 13.67
CA GLU A 35 -9.54 7.52 14.49
C GLU A 35 -10.77 7.88 13.62
N GLN A 36 -10.58 8.52 12.48
CA GLN A 36 -11.64 8.81 11.51
C GLN A 36 -12.29 7.52 11.00
N ILE A 37 -11.50 6.49 10.70
CA ILE A 37 -12.01 5.18 10.25
C ILE A 37 -12.88 4.54 11.35
N GLY A 38 -12.48 4.64 12.61
CA GLY A 38 -13.29 4.19 13.74
C GLY A 38 -14.61 4.93 13.88
N GLU A 39 -14.61 6.24 13.62
CA GLU A 39 -15.85 7.04 13.64
C GLU A 39 -16.75 6.75 12.44
N LEU A 40 -16.18 6.57 11.24
CA LEU A 40 -16.93 6.11 10.07
C LEU A 40 -17.57 4.74 10.32
N ALA A 41 -16.84 3.84 10.99
CA ALA A 41 -17.38 2.53 11.37
C ALA A 41 -18.60 2.66 12.30
N ARG A 42 -18.59 3.66 13.18
CA ARG A 42 -19.72 3.94 14.08
C ARG A 42 -20.90 4.59 13.35
N VAL A 43 -20.62 5.61 12.54
CA VAL A 43 -21.66 6.38 11.83
C VAL A 43 -22.40 5.48 10.83
N HIS A 44 -21.69 4.59 10.17
CA HIS A 44 -22.27 3.67 9.18
C HIS A 44 -22.70 2.32 9.79
N GLU A 45 -22.58 2.14 11.10
CA GLU A 45 -22.97 0.92 11.82
C GLU A 45 -22.43 -0.35 11.13
N VAL A 46 -21.13 -0.35 10.79
CA VAL A 46 -20.55 -1.45 10.02
C VAL A 46 -20.34 -2.70 10.88
N THR A 47 -20.48 -3.86 10.26
CA THR A 47 -20.30 -5.18 10.89
C THR A 47 -18.84 -5.44 11.26
N ALA A 48 -17.91 -5.00 10.40
CA ALA A 48 -16.47 -5.12 10.64
C ALA A 48 -15.66 -4.12 9.80
N VAL A 49 -14.40 -3.87 10.22
CA VAL A 49 -13.38 -3.24 9.38
C VAL A 49 -12.54 -4.33 8.74
N LEU A 50 -12.34 -4.26 7.43
CA LEU A 50 -11.47 -5.12 6.65
C LEU A 50 -10.17 -4.37 6.33
N ASP A 51 -9.03 -4.99 6.62
CA ASP A 51 -7.70 -4.42 6.40
C ASP A 51 -6.95 -5.22 5.34
N GLY A 52 -6.51 -4.55 4.30
CA GLY A 52 -5.87 -5.14 3.12
C GLY A 52 -4.38 -5.43 3.27
N GLY A 53 -3.81 -5.29 4.47
CA GLY A 53 -2.38 -5.55 4.73
C GLY A 53 -1.50 -4.31 4.70
N ASP A 54 -0.20 -4.51 4.92
CA ASP A 54 0.81 -3.47 5.09
C ASP A 54 0.41 -2.46 6.17
N TYR A 55 0.02 -2.99 7.34
CA TYR A 55 -0.34 -2.16 8.47
C TYR A 55 0.87 -1.42 9.05
N PHE A 56 2.01 -2.11 9.22
CA PHE A 56 3.27 -1.51 9.64
C PHE A 56 4.18 -1.23 8.44
N HIS A 57 4.91 -0.11 8.48
CA HIS A 57 5.81 0.26 7.39
C HIS A 57 7.14 -0.49 7.42
N LEU A 58 7.71 -0.69 8.62
CA LEU A 58 9.07 -1.22 8.77
C LEU A 58 9.07 -2.73 8.97
N LYS A 59 9.61 -3.49 8.01
CA LYS A 59 9.73 -4.95 8.05
C LYS A 59 10.51 -5.49 9.28
N PRO A 60 11.64 -4.88 9.72
CA PRO A 60 12.32 -5.36 10.92
C PRO A 60 11.52 -5.05 12.18
N SER A 61 11.10 -6.10 12.94
CA SER A 61 10.35 -5.92 14.19
C SER A 61 11.07 -5.03 15.21
N THR A 62 12.40 -5.08 15.24
CA THR A 62 13.24 -4.25 16.12
C THR A 62 13.18 -2.75 15.83
N LYS A 63 12.66 -2.35 14.66
CA LYS A 63 12.47 -0.95 14.27
C LYS A 63 11.05 -0.44 14.56
N ASN A 64 10.18 -1.30 15.07
CA ASN A 64 8.82 -0.95 15.47
C ASN A 64 8.75 -0.92 17.00
N PRO A 65 8.78 0.27 17.63
CA PRO A 65 8.71 0.40 19.08
C PRO A 65 7.40 -0.18 19.64
N HIS A 66 7.44 -0.74 20.84
CA HIS A 66 6.27 -1.38 21.48
C HIS A 66 5.05 -0.47 21.62
N HIS A 67 5.27 0.84 21.80
CA HIS A 67 4.16 1.79 21.94
C HIS A 67 3.29 1.90 20.68
N LEU A 68 3.81 1.52 19.48
CA LEU A 68 2.97 1.43 18.28
C LEU A 68 1.88 0.36 18.44
N ASN A 69 2.24 -0.81 18.97
CA ASN A 69 1.27 -1.87 19.25
C ASN A 69 0.28 -1.46 20.35
N GLU A 70 0.78 -0.84 21.44
CA GLU A 70 -0.06 -0.34 22.52
C GLU A 70 -1.08 0.69 22.02
N ARG A 71 -0.62 1.68 21.26
CA ARG A 71 -1.50 2.70 20.69
C ARG A 71 -2.46 2.13 19.67
N THR A 72 -2.02 1.18 18.84
CA THR A 72 -2.89 0.45 17.91
C THR A 72 -4.00 -0.26 18.67
N ALA A 73 -3.66 -1.01 19.72
CA ALA A 73 -4.65 -1.70 20.54
C ALA A 73 -5.63 -0.70 21.19
N THR A 74 -5.11 0.39 21.75
CA THR A 74 -5.96 1.43 22.38
C THR A 74 -6.91 2.07 21.38
N THR A 75 -6.44 2.34 20.14
CA THR A 75 -7.27 2.94 19.08
C THR A 75 -8.33 1.97 18.59
N HIS A 76 -7.96 0.72 18.27
CA HIS A 76 -8.90 -0.25 17.72
C HIS A 76 -9.90 -0.79 18.77
N ASN A 77 -9.55 -0.81 20.03
CA ASN A 77 -10.50 -1.15 21.12
C ASN A 77 -11.63 -0.12 21.26
N LYS A 78 -11.49 1.08 20.69
CA LYS A 78 -12.57 2.08 20.61
C LYS A 78 -13.50 1.89 19.41
N TYR A 79 -13.12 1.05 18.45
CA TYR A 79 -13.97 0.78 17.30
C TYR A 79 -15.24 0.04 17.73
N PRO A 80 -16.40 0.32 17.11
CA PRO A 80 -17.65 -0.34 17.45
C PRO A 80 -17.71 -1.81 17.02
N CYS A 81 -16.77 -2.25 16.21
CA CYS A 81 -16.70 -3.57 15.59
C CYS A 81 -15.27 -4.09 15.54
N ARG A 82 -15.12 -5.37 15.17
CA ARG A 82 -13.81 -6.01 15.02
C ARG A 82 -13.12 -5.61 13.72
N THR A 83 -11.79 -5.62 13.75
CA THR A 83 -10.94 -5.49 12.56
C THR A 83 -10.45 -6.87 12.14
N TYR A 84 -10.60 -7.20 10.86
CA TYR A 84 -10.10 -8.40 10.21
C TYR A 84 -9.07 -7.99 9.16
N GLY A 85 -7.85 -8.52 9.24
CA GLY A 85 -6.77 -8.12 8.35
C GLY A 85 -6.03 -9.29 7.73
N VAL A 86 -5.50 -9.07 6.53
CA VAL A 86 -4.50 -9.91 5.88
C VAL A 86 -3.12 -9.34 6.12
N GLU A 87 -2.09 -10.13 5.92
CA GLU A 87 -0.71 -9.69 5.99
C GLU A 87 -0.24 -9.16 4.64
N GLY A 88 0.37 -7.97 4.68
CA GLY A 88 1.11 -7.44 3.54
C GLY A 88 2.60 -7.80 3.60
N ASN A 89 3.33 -7.44 2.54
CA ASN A 89 4.77 -7.74 2.46
C ASN A 89 5.61 -6.90 3.44
N HIS A 90 5.10 -5.77 3.94
CA HIS A 90 5.74 -4.97 4.99
C HIS A 90 5.51 -5.55 6.38
N ASP A 91 4.47 -6.34 6.58
CA ASP A 91 4.16 -6.96 7.87
C ASP A 91 5.01 -8.21 8.16
N MET A 92 5.79 -8.70 7.19
CA MET A 92 6.57 -9.93 7.31
C MET A 92 8.05 -9.75 6.95
N SER A 93 8.91 -10.60 7.50
CA SER A 93 10.33 -10.61 7.17
C SER A 93 10.60 -11.53 5.98
N HIS A 94 11.40 -11.04 5.01
CA HIS A 94 11.83 -11.80 3.85
C HIS A 94 10.67 -12.41 3.04
N ASN A 95 9.53 -11.74 3.02
CA ASN A 95 8.31 -12.20 2.35
C ASN A 95 7.85 -13.60 2.79
N ASN A 96 8.19 -13.97 4.04
CA ASN A 96 7.83 -15.25 4.64
C ASN A 96 6.69 -15.09 5.64
N LEU A 97 5.54 -15.67 5.33
CA LEU A 97 4.33 -15.61 6.16
C LEU A 97 4.55 -16.20 7.56
N ASP A 98 5.38 -17.24 7.70
CA ASP A 98 5.69 -17.85 9.01
C ASP A 98 6.42 -16.87 9.96
N SER A 99 7.01 -15.81 9.41
CA SER A 99 7.68 -14.79 10.23
C SER A 99 6.71 -13.91 11.01
N ILE A 100 5.42 -13.92 10.68
CA ILE A 100 4.41 -13.02 11.26
C ILE A 100 4.33 -13.12 12.79
N VAL A 101 4.55 -14.31 13.34
CA VAL A 101 4.57 -14.54 14.79
C VAL A 101 5.64 -13.75 15.53
N LYS A 102 6.65 -13.24 14.82
CA LYS A 102 7.75 -12.41 15.33
C LYS A 102 7.59 -10.93 14.97
N GLN A 103 6.49 -10.56 14.32
CA GLN A 103 6.24 -9.22 13.84
C GLN A 103 5.19 -8.48 14.69
N PRO A 104 5.17 -7.15 14.66
CA PRO A 104 4.17 -6.36 15.37
C PRO A 104 2.73 -6.75 15.06
N LEU A 105 2.40 -7.01 13.78
CA LEU A 105 1.06 -7.44 13.38
C LEU A 105 0.70 -8.80 13.98
N GLY A 106 1.67 -9.72 14.10
CA GLY A 106 1.46 -11.00 14.77
C GLY A 106 1.07 -10.85 16.25
N VAL A 107 1.60 -9.84 16.93
CA VAL A 107 1.18 -9.52 18.32
C VAL A 107 -0.27 -9.05 18.36
N LEU A 108 -0.70 -8.23 17.39
CA LEU A 108 -2.09 -7.75 17.29
C LEU A 108 -3.07 -8.90 17.02
N PHE A 109 -2.68 -9.87 16.18
CA PHE A 109 -3.46 -11.08 15.96
C PHE A 109 -3.54 -11.95 17.23
N ALA A 110 -2.40 -12.22 17.85
CA ALA A 110 -2.34 -13.07 19.06
C ALA A 110 -3.11 -12.47 20.25
N SER A 111 -3.17 -11.14 20.36
CA SER A 111 -3.91 -10.42 21.40
C SER A 111 -5.41 -10.21 21.09
N GLY A 112 -5.85 -10.56 19.88
CA GLY A 112 -7.23 -10.40 19.45
C GLY A 112 -7.64 -8.94 19.16
N VAL A 113 -6.68 -8.01 19.08
CA VAL A 113 -6.92 -6.63 18.62
C VAL A 113 -7.31 -6.64 17.14
N PHE A 114 -6.60 -7.43 16.35
CA PHE A 114 -6.98 -7.78 15.00
C PHE A 114 -7.32 -9.26 14.93
N ASN A 115 -8.28 -9.60 14.08
CA ASN A 115 -8.54 -10.98 13.70
C ASN A 115 -7.81 -11.25 12.38
N GLN A 116 -7.00 -12.31 12.36
CA GLN A 116 -6.32 -12.74 11.14
C GLN A 116 -7.36 -13.25 10.16
N LEU A 117 -7.50 -12.57 9.03
CA LEU A 117 -8.47 -12.94 8.02
C LEU A 117 -7.93 -14.07 7.13
N ARG A 118 -8.58 -15.22 7.19
CA ARG A 118 -8.44 -16.30 6.21
C ARG A 118 -9.77 -16.58 5.55
N GLU A 119 -10.76 -16.91 6.33
CA GLU A 119 -12.13 -17.08 5.92
C GLU A 119 -13.06 -16.76 7.09
N GLU A 120 -14.01 -15.87 6.90
CA GLU A 120 -14.99 -15.47 7.91
C GLU A 120 -16.37 -15.36 7.27
N VAL A 121 -17.43 -15.64 8.03
CA VAL A 121 -18.80 -15.59 7.54
C VAL A 121 -19.66 -14.70 8.41
N PHE A 122 -20.20 -13.66 7.81
CA PHE A 122 -21.10 -12.71 8.45
C PHE A 122 -22.53 -12.98 8.03
N ARG A 123 -23.44 -13.01 9.01
CA ARG A 123 -24.85 -13.33 8.79
C ARG A 123 -25.75 -12.27 9.38
N ASP A 124 -26.76 -11.89 8.61
CA ASP A 124 -27.90 -11.12 9.10
C ASP A 124 -29.16 -11.50 8.30
N GLY A 125 -30.16 -12.02 8.99
CA GLY A 125 -31.37 -12.56 8.36
C GLY A 125 -31.05 -13.59 7.27
N THR A 126 -31.41 -13.27 6.04
CA THR A 126 -31.17 -14.14 4.87
C THR A 126 -29.79 -13.94 4.24
N LEU A 127 -29.05 -12.91 4.66
CA LEU A 127 -27.72 -12.63 4.15
C LEU A 127 -26.69 -13.58 4.77
N CYS A 128 -25.85 -14.14 3.93
CA CYS A 128 -24.69 -14.95 4.29
C CYS A 128 -23.50 -14.46 3.47
N VAL A 129 -22.72 -13.57 4.05
CA VAL A 129 -21.58 -12.93 3.38
C VAL A 129 -20.30 -13.61 3.84
N ARG A 130 -19.63 -14.30 2.92
CA ARG A 130 -18.31 -14.88 3.16
C ARG A 130 -17.24 -13.87 2.76
N VAL A 131 -16.26 -13.70 3.62
CA VAL A 131 -15.06 -12.88 3.36
C VAL A 131 -13.86 -13.79 3.41
N VAL A 132 -13.05 -13.80 2.34
CA VAL A 132 -11.81 -14.60 2.23
C VAL A 132 -10.62 -13.63 2.16
N GLY A 133 -9.61 -13.89 2.98
CA GLY A 133 -8.37 -13.15 3.02
C GLY A 133 -7.24 -13.89 2.31
N VAL A 134 -6.53 -13.19 1.44
CA VAL A 134 -5.32 -13.67 0.74
C VAL A 134 -4.16 -12.77 1.13
N PRO A 135 -3.24 -13.24 2.00
CA PRO A 135 -2.05 -12.47 2.37
C PRO A 135 -1.11 -12.33 1.17
N TYR A 136 -0.16 -11.42 1.29
CA TYR A 136 0.92 -11.29 0.31
C TYR A 136 1.65 -12.62 0.12
N ASN A 137 1.82 -12.99 -1.14
CA ASN A 137 2.61 -14.14 -1.54
C ASN A 137 3.29 -13.83 -2.88
N PRO A 138 4.64 -13.79 -2.96
CA PRO A 138 5.34 -13.50 -4.21
C PRO A 138 5.14 -14.58 -5.29
N ASN A 139 4.66 -15.76 -4.91
CA ASN A 139 4.34 -16.87 -5.81
C ASN A 139 2.83 -17.03 -6.05
N LEU A 140 2.03 -16.01 -5.71
CA LEU A 140 0.58 -16.05 -5.93
C LEU A 140 0.29 -16.20 -7.43
N THR A 141 -0.61 -17.10 -7.77
CA THR A 141 -0.99 -17.36 -9.15
C THR A 141 -2.44 -16.97 -9.45
N LEU A 142 -2.75 -16.76 -10.72
CA LEU A 142 -4.12 -16.53 -11.16
C LEU A 142 -5.04 -17.72 -10.82
N ALA A 143 -4.50 -18.94 -10.82
CA ALA A 143 -5.26 -20.15 -10.45
C ALA A 143 -5.66 -20.13 -8.98
N ASP A 144 -4.79 -19.66 -8.08
CA ASP A 144 -5.09 -19.52 -6.65
C ASP A 144 -6.26 -18.55 -6.44
N LEU A 145 -6.23 -17.39 -7.09
CA LEU A 145 -7.30 -16.40 -6.99
C LEU A 145 -8.61 -16.91 -7.60
N ARG A 146 -8.57 -17.58 -8.74
CA ARG A 146 -9.75 -18.21 -9.36
C ARG A 146 -10.31 -19.38 -8.56
N GLY A 147 -9.50 -19.98 -7.70
CA GLY A 147 -9.91 -21.01 -6.74
C GLY A 147 -10.84 -20.50 -5.64
N ILE A 148 -10.90 -19.17 -5.41
CA ILE A 148 -11.80 -18.57 -4.45
C ILE A 148 -13.22 -18.56 -5.01
N GLN A 149 -14.09 -19.41 -4.45
CA GLN A 149 -15.45 -19.61 -4.97
C GLN A 149 -16.49 -19.60 -3.85
N LYS A 150 -17.69 -19.13 -4.18
CA LYS A 150 -18.86 -19.24 -3.31
C LYS A 150 -19.11 -20.68 -2.91
N LYS A 151 -19.41 -20.87 -1.63
CA LYS A 151 -19.88 -22.14 -1.08
C LYS A 151 -21.41 -22.17 -1.07
N GLU A 152 -21.97 -23.36 -0.89
CA GLU A 152 -23.39 -23.49 -0.73
C GLU A 152 -23.93 -22.67 0.44
N GLY A 153 -24.99 -21.92 0.21
CA GLY A 153 -25.58 -21.01 1.20
C GLY A 153 -24.97 -19.60 1.23
N ASP A 154 -23.87 -19.32 0.53
CA ASP A 154 -23.35 -17.96 0.43
C ASP A 154 -24.24 -17.10 -0.47
N THR A 155 -24.72 -15.97 0.05
CA THR A 155 -25.39 -14.95 -0.77
C THR A 155 -24.36 -14.11 -1.50
N HIS A 156 -23.29 -13.71 -0.78
CA HIS A 156 -22.19 -12.91 -1.33
C HIS A 156 -20.82 -13.45 -0.88
N LEU A 157 -19.82 -13.24 -1.74
CA LEU A 157 -18.43 -13.57 -1.47
C LEU A 157 -17.58 -12.34 -1.73
N ILE A 158 -16.77 -11.97 -0.76
CA ILE A 158 -15.78 -10.87 -0.83
C ILE A 158 -14.38 -11.48 -0.70
N ALA A 159 -13.43 -11.05 -1.54
CA ALA A 159 -12.02 -11.38 -1.39
C ALA A 159 -11.23 -10.13 -1.01
N VAL A 160 -10.46 -10.21 0.06
CA VAL A 160 -9.46 -9.20 0.48
C VAL A 160 -8.09 -9.74 0.13
N VAL A 161 -7.40 -9.08 -0.77
CA VAL A 161 -6.17 -9.60 -1.39
C VAL A 161 -5.04 -8.58 -1.29
N HIS A 162 -3.90 -8.97 -0.74
CA HIS A 162 -2.70 -8.15 -0.79
C HIS A 162 -1.84 -8.55 -1.98
N ALA A 163 -2.13 -7.98 -3.14
CA ALA A 163 -1.42 -8.24 -4.41
C ALA A 163 -1.62 -7.11 -5.41
N LEU A 164 -0.72 -7.00 -6.38
CA LEU A 164 -0.85 -6.06 -7.48
C LEU A 164 -1.98 -6.50 -8.41
N ALA A 165 -2.95 -5.64 -8.59
CA ALA A 165 -4.05 -5.86 -9.53
C ALA A 165 -4.46 -4.58 -10.24
N THR A 166 -4.93 -4.67 -11.48
CA THR A 166 -5.24 -3.51 -12.30
C THR A 166 -6.35 -3.78 -13.29
N LYS A 167 -7.01 -2.71 -13.75
CA LYS A 167 -8.05 -2.77 -14.77
C LYS A 167 -7.55 -3.32 -16.11
N LYS A 168 -6.31 -3.01 -16.47
CA LYS A 168 -5.69 -3.46 -17.71
C LYS A 168 -4.22 -3.77 -17.47
N GLN A 169 -3.88 -5.05 -17.56
CA GLN A 169 -2.50 -5.48 -17.51
C GLN A 169 -1.74 -4.91 -18.71
N THR A 170 -0.56 -4.37 -18.44
CA THR A 170 0.42 -4.05 -19.48
C THR A 170 1.68 -4.87 -19.18
N ALA A 171 2.29 -5.47 -20.18
CA ALA A 171 3.52 -6.27 -20.02
C ALA A 171 4.62 -5.51 -19.26
N SER A 172 4.65 -4.18 -19.40
CA SER A 172 5.58 -3.31 -18.68
C SER A 172 5.31 -3.19 -17.17
N ALA A 173 4.12 -3.57 -16.66
CA ALA A 173 3.82 -3.46 -15.23
C ALA A 173 4.50 -4.59 -14.44
N GLU A 174 4.46 -5.82 -14.92
CA GLU A 174 5.16 -6.96 -14.28
C GLU A 174 6.67 -6.75 -14.28
N ASP A 175 7.23 -6.31 -15.39
CA ASP A 175 8.66 -5.98 -15.49
C ASP A 175 9.06 -4.85 -14.53
N PHE A 176 8.20 -3.85 -14.34
CA PHE A 176 8.46 -2.73 -13.45
C PHE A 176 8.46 -3.14 -11.98
N PHE A 177 7.49 -3.97 -11.57
CA PHE A 177 7.35 -4.37 -10.16
C PHE A 177 8.17 -5.62 -9.83
N ASN A 178 8.57 -6.41 -10.83
CA ASN A 178 9.18 -7.73 -10.68
C ASN A 178 8.32 -8.69 -9.82
N GLU A 179 7.00 -8.56 -9.94
CA GLU A 179 5.99 -9.32 -9.23
C GLU A 179 4.78 -9.57 -10.14
N PRO A 180 3.97 -10.64 -9.88
CA PRO A 180 2.74 -10.88 -10.63
C PRO A 180 1.76 -9.70 -10.51
N VAL A 181 1.21 -9.27 -11.65
CA VAL A 181 0.16 -8.25 -11.72
C VAL A 181 -1.08 -8.89 -12.33
N PHE A 182 -2.17 -8.91 -11.59
CA PHE A 182 -3.43 -9.52 -12.03
C PHE A 182 -4.33 -8.51 -12.73
N ASP A 183 -4.90 -8.87 -13.86
CA ASP A 183 -5.91 -8.03 -14.50
C ASP A 183 -7.33 -8.41 -14.00
N TYR A 184 -8.16 -7.39 -13.76
CA TYR A 184 -9.52 -7.59 -13.27
C TYR A 184 -10.39 -8.50 -14.16
N PRO A 185 -10.37 -8.37 -15.51
CA PRO A 185 -11.14 -9.25 -16.37
C PRO A 185 -10.83 -10.74 -16.17
N SER A 186 -9.58 -11.11 -15.94
CA SER A 186 -9.21 -12.50 -15.71
C SER A 186 -9.68 -13.08 -14.37
N LEU A 187 -10.11 -12.22 -13.44
CA LEU A 187 -10.67 -12.62 -12.15
C LEU A 187 -12.19 -12.75 -12.15
N THR A 188 -12.87 -12.38 -13.24
CA THR A 188 -14.32 -12.54 -13.33
C THR A 188 -14.70 -14.00 -13.45
N SER A 189 -15.65 -14.45 -12.62
CA SER A 189 -16.18 -15.81 -12.62
C SER A 189 -17.58 -15.83 -11.99
N ARG A 190 -18.49 -16.65 -12.52
CA ARG A 190 -19.86 -16.76 -12.00
C ARG A 190 -19.89 -17.16 -10.53
N LYS A 191 -19.02 -18.07 -10.10
CA LYS A 191 -18.92 -18.56 -8.71
C LYS A 191 -17.86 -17.79 -7.89
N GLY A 192 -17.05 -16.95 -8.53
CA GLY A 192 -16.03 -16.17 -7.86
C GLY A 192 -16.58 -15.03 -7.00
N PRO A 193 -15.72 -14.32 -6.33
CA PRO A 193 -16.08 -13.16 -5.52
C PRO A 193 -16.97 -12.16 -6.25
N ASP A 194 -17.94 -11.61 -5.53
CA ASP A 194 -18.78 -10.52 -6.02
C ASP A 194 -18.05 -9.19 -5.87
N CYS A 195 -17.13 -9.12 -4.88
CA CYS A 195 -16.29 -7.94 -4.63
C CYS A 195 -14.85 -8.39 -4.34
N TRP A 196 -13.91 -7.75 -5.03
CA TRP A 196 -12.49 -7.89 -4.84
C TRP A 196 -11.93 -6.59 -4.23
N LEU A 197 -11.21 -6.71 -3.12
CA LEU A 197 -10.62 -5.60 -2.38
C LEU A 197 -9.11 -5.78 -2.39
N PHE A 198 -8.38 -4.87 -3.05
CA PHE A 198 -6.94 -4.99 -3.24
C PHE A 198 -6.15 -4.00 -2.40
N GLY A 199 -5.11 -4.50 -1.70
CA GLY A 199 -4.01 -3.73 -1.17
C GLY A 199 -2.74 -3.92 -2.00
N HIS A 200 -1.60 -3.35 -1.55
CA HIS A 200 -0.27 -3.42 -2.13
C HIS A 200 0.03 -2.34 -3.19
N TRP A 201 -0.86 -2.06 -4.11
CA TRP A 201 -0.64 -0.98 -5.07
C TRP A 201 -1.21 0.34 -4.52
N HIS A 202 -0.32 1.22 -4.07
CA HIS A 202 -0.69 2.46 -3.39
C HIS A 202 -1.42 3.48 -4.26
N LYS A 203 -1.44 3.29 -5.58
CA LYS A 203 -2.16 4.15 -6.51
C LYS A 203 -3.66 3.88 -6.44
N ASP A 204 -4.45 4.95 -6.26
CA ASP A 204 -5.91 4.89 -6.39
C ASP A 204 -6.29 4.53 -7.84
N GLN A 205 -6.92 3.39 -8.03
CA GLN A 205 -7.45 2.92 -9.30
C GLN A 205 -8.99 2.99 -9.35
N GLY A 206 -9.60 3.41 -8.23
CA GLY A 206 -11.03 3.56 -8.09
C GLY A 206 -11.78 2.26 -7.84
N ILE A 207 -13.05 2.31 -8.19
CA ILE A 207 -14.01 1.20 -8.12
C ILE A 207 -14.45 0.90 -9.54
N GLU A 208 -14.29 -0.35 -9.96
CA GLU A 208 -14.65 -0.82 -11.30
C GLU A 208 -15.64 -1.96 -11.20
N VAL A 209 -16.61 -2.01 -12.12
CA VAL A 209 -17.54 -3.12 -12.25
C VAL A 209 -17.36 -3.78 -13.61
N ILE A 210 -16.95 -5.05 -13.61
CA ILE A 210 -16.68 -5.84 -14.82
C ILE A 210 -17.43 -7.16 -14.69
N ASP A 211 -18.26 -7.48 -15.66
CA ASP A 211 -19.09 -8.70 -15.68
C ASP A 211 -19.90 -8.93 -14.39
N GLY A 212 -20.41 -7.84 -13.79
CA GLY A 212 -21.17 -7.87 -12.55
C GLY A 212 -20.34 -8.15 -11.29
N LYS A 213 -19.01 -8.08 -11.38
CA LYS A 213 -18.08 -8.18 -10.25
C LYS A 213 -17.46 -6.81 -9.96
N THR A 214 -17.38 -6.47 -8.69
CA THR A 214 -16.82 -5.18 -8.23
C THR A 214 -15.37 -5.35 -7.84
N PHE A 215 -14.51 -4.46 -8.34
CA PHE A 215 -13.08 -4.39 -8.06
C PHE A 215 -12.76 -3.06 -7.41
N VAL A 216 -12.07 -3.10 -6.28
CA VAL A 216 -11.79 -1.92 -5.45
C VAL A 216 -10.29 -1.83 -5.18
N ASN A 217 -9.68 -0.76 -5.62
CA ASN A 217 -8.35 -0.35 -5.18
C ASN A 217 -8.34 1.17 -5.04
N LEU A 218 -8.49 1.67 -3.81
CA LEU A 218 -8.50 3.10 -3.49
C LEU A 218 -7.12 3.63 -3.10
N GLY A 219 -6.08 2.82 -3.32
CA GLY A 219 -4.71 3.12 -2.92
C GLY A 219 -4.49 3.06 -1.41
N SER A 220 -3.30 3.43 -0.98
CA SER A 220 -2.94 3.42 0.45
C SER A 220 -3.71 4.47 1.25
N VAL A 221 -4.04 4.16 2.50
CA VAL A 221 -4.53 5.16 3.46
C VAL A 221 -3.45 6.20 3.71
N SER A 222 -2.20 5.79 3.78
CA SER A 222 -1.08 6.69 4.03
C SER A 222 -0.55 7.39 2.79
N ARG A 223 0.09 8.55 2.99
CA ARG A 223 0.84 9.31 1.98
C ARG A 223 2.32 9.37 2.33
N GLY A 224 2.94 8.21 2.65
CA GLY A 224 4.31 8.14 3.18
C GLY A 224 5.42 8.56 2.21
N SER A 225 5.19 8.57 0.91
CA SER A 225 6.19 8.92 -0.11
C SER A 225 5.80 10.15 -0.91
N LEU A 226 6.81 10.96 -1.30
CA LEU A 226 6.62 12.17 -2.10
C LEU A 226 6.61 11.82 -3.60
N VAL A 227 5.58 11.10 -4.01
CA VAL A 227 5.28 10.81 -5.42
C VAL A 227 4.12 11.68 -5.91
N ARG A 228 3.99 11.85 -7.22
CA ARG A 228 2.96 12.69 -7.82
C ARG A 228 1.56 12.29 -7.37
N GLU A 229 1.29 11.01 -7.30
CA GLU A 229 0.01 10.48 -6.86
C GLU A 229 -0.37 10.93 -5.45
N ASN A 230 0.58 10.95 -4.52
CA ASN A 230 0.35 11.40 -3.14
C ASN A 230 0.17 12.92 -3.01
N LEU A 231 0.60 13.69 -4.02
CA LEU A 231 0.37 15.14 -4.07
C LEU A 231 -1.04 15.49 -4.56
N GLU A 232 -1.60 14.65 -5.42
CA GLU A 232 -2.86 14.94 -6.14
C GLU A 232 -4.07 14.23 -5.51
N ARG A 233 -3.87 13.14 -4.74
CA ARG A 233 -4.98 12.35 -4.19
C ARG A 233 -5.31 12.72 -2.74
N THR A 234 -6.57 12.52 -2.38
CA THR A 234 -7.03 12.41 -0.99
C THR A 234 -7.14 10.91 -0.63
N PRO A 235 -6.56 10.45 0.49
CA PRO A 235 -6.76 9.10 0.98
C PRO A 235 -8.23 8.76 1.16
N LYS A 236 -8.60 7.51 0.87
CA LYS A 236 -9.98 7.02 0.90
C LYS A 236 -10.08 5.66 1.57
N VAL A 237 -11.26 5.39 2.08
CA VAL A 237 -11.70 4.05 2.48
C VAL A 237 -12.92 3.67 1.66
N ALA A 238 -13.21 2.36 1.52
CA ALA A 238 -14.43 1.91 0.88
C ALA A 238 -15.47 1.51 1.92
N LEU A 239 -16.66 2.08 1.85
CA LEU A 239 -17.85 1.58 2.52
C LEU A 239 -18.51 0.54 1.61
N ILE A 240 -18.61 -0.69 2.09
CA ILE A 240 -19.22 -1.81 1.38
C ILE A 240 -20.51 -2.15 2.09
N GLU A 241 -21.62 -2.08 1.38
CA GLU A 241 -22.95 -2.35 1.92
C GLU A 241 -23.60 -3.49 1.14
N ILE A 242 -24.18 -4.43 1.85
CA ILE A 242 -24.89 -5.57 1.28
C ILE A 242 -26.25 -5.64 1.95
N SER A 243 -27.30 -5.52 1.15
CA SER A 243 -28.68 -5.62 1.61
C SER A 243 -29.49 -6.54 0.69
N GLY A 244 -30.63 -7.04 1.17
CA GLY A 244 -31.52 -7.86 0.36
C GLY A 244 -32.22 -7.10 -0.77
N GLU A 245 -32.30 -5.77 -0.66
CA GLU A 245 -33.03 -4.90 -1.61
C GLU A 245 -32.09 -4.31 -2.66
N GLU A 246 -30.96 -3.74 -2.22
CA GLU A 246 -30.03 -3.02 -3.12
C GLU A 246 -28.86 -3.89 -3.61
N GLY A 247 -28.70 -5.10 -3.02
CA GLY A 247 -27.56 -5.96 -3.33
C GLY A 247 -26.27 -5.43 -2.74
N LEU A 248 -25.17 -5.57 -3.48
CA LEU A 248 -23.84 -5.10 -3.10
C LEU A 248 -23.59 -3.70 -3.68
N LYS A 249 -23.26 -2.78 -2.81
CA LYS A 249 -22.88 -1.39 -3.14
C LYS A 249 -21.55 -1.04 -2.50
N VAL A 250 -20.68 -0.35 -3.22
CA VAL A 250 -19.40 0.15 -2.71
C VAL A 250 -19.31 1.66 -2.94
N THR A 251 -19.05 2.39 -1.87
CA THR A 251 -18.95 3.85 -1.90
C THR A 251 -17.59 4.28 -1.35
N PRO A 252 -16.78 5.05 -2.09
CA PRO A 252 -15.54 5.60 -1.58
C PRO A 252 -15.84 6.75 -0.61
N ILE A 253 -15.16 6.80 0.52
CA ILE A 253 -15.25 7.87 1.51
C ILE A 253 -13.86 8.49 1.67
N GLU A 254 -13.74 9.77 1.41
CA GLU A 254 -12.50 10.52 1.59
C GLU A 254 -12.23 10.76 3.09
N LEU A 255 -10.96 10.61 3.48
CA LEU A 255 -10.51 11.00 4.81
C LEU A 255 -10.18 12.49 4.82
N ASN A 256 -10.41 13.12 5.97
CA ASN A 256 -10.05 14.51 6.17
C ASN A 256 -8.58 14.61 6.55
N VAL A 257 -7.74 14.95 5.58
CA VAL A 257 -6.28 15.05 5.71
C VAL A 257 -5.79 16.44 5.35
N LEU A 258 -4.63 16.83 5.87
CA LEU A 258 -4.00 18.10 5.49
C LEU A 258 -3.65 18.13 4.00
N PRO A 259 -3.75 19.29 3.33
CA PRO A 259 -3.30 19.44 1.96
C PRO A 259 -1.84 19.00 1.76
N ALA A 260 -1.53 18.41 0.62
CA ALA A 260 -0.18 17.92 0.31
C ALA A 260 0.90 19.01 0.43
N SER A 261 0.57 20.27 0.10
CA SER A 261 1.47 21.41 0.25
C SER A 261 1.84 21.76 1.69
N GLU A 262 1.02 21.35 2.65
CA GLU A 262 1.26 21.59 4.07
C GLU A 262 2.09 20.47 4.69
N VAL A 263 1.93 19.24 4.21
CA VAL A 263 2.60 18.06 4.79
C VAL A 263 3.91 17.70 4.10
N PHE A 264 4.08 18.00 2.80
CA PHE A 264 5.29 17.66 2.06
C PHE A 264 6.26 18.84 1.89
N ASP A 265 7.56 18.55 1.95
CA ASP A 265 8.63 19.49 1.64
C ASP A 265 8.87 19.52 0.11
N LEU A 266 8.06 20.32 -0.59
CA LEU A 266 8.12 20.45 -2.04
C LEU A 266 9.40 21.15 -2.52
N GLU A 267 9.97 22.06 -1.72
CA GLU A 267 11.21 22.75 -2.05
C GLU A 267 12.40 21.82 -1.99
N LYS A 268 12.46 20.98 -0.95
CA LYS A 268 13.47 19.93 -0.82
C LYS A 268 13.38 18.93 -1.99
N LYS A 269 12.16 18.56 -2.41
CA LYS A 269 11.98 17.72 -3.60
C LYS A 269 12.53 18.37 -4.85
N ALA A 270 12.18 19.62 -5.10
CA ALA A 270 12.65 20.35 -6.29
C ALA A 270 14.19 20.43 -6.33
N THR A 271 14.81 20.66 -5.16
CA THR A 271 16.27 20.66 -5.03
C THR A 271 16.86 19.29 -5.34
N GLN A 272 16.33 18.21 -4.74
CA GLN A 272 16.81 16.85 -4.99
C GLN A 272 16.60 16.39 -6.44
N GLU A 273 15.49 16.77 -7.07
CA GLU A 273 15.25 16.46 -8.50
C GLU A 273 16.23 17.23 -9.41
N LYS A 274 16.57 18.46 -9.06
CA LYS A 274 17.58 19.23 -9.77
C LYS A 274 18.96 18.58 -9.63
N GLU A 275 19.38 18.28 -8.42
CA GLU A 275 20.65 17.57 -8.14
C GLU A 275 20.72 16.24 -8.88
N ARG A 276 19.63 15.44 -8.89
CA ARG A 276 19.61 14.18 -9.63
C ARG A 276 19.78 14.39 -11.14
N LYS A 277 19.06 15.36 -11.72
CA LYS A 277 19.20 15.69 -13.15
C LYS A 277 20.62 16.19 -13.49
N ASP A 278 21.22 16.97 -12.60
CA ASP A 278 22.58 17.44 -12.77
C ASP A 278 23.57 16.26 -12.75
N ILE A 279 23.38 15.30 -11.83
CA ILE A 279 24.19 14.05 -11.77
C ILE A 279 23.95 13.19 -13.01
N GLU A 280 22.71 12.96 -13.45
CA GLU A 280 22.39 12.20 -14.65
C GLU A 280 23.03 12.83 -15.92
N SER A 281 22.96 14.18 -16.03
CA SER A 281 23.60 14.92 -17.12
C SER A 281 25.14 14.80 -17.06
N PHE A 282 25.71 14.85 -15.87
CA PHE A 282 27.13 14.65 -15.62
C PHE A 282 27.58 13.24 -16.08
N ILE A 283 26.86 12.18 -15.67
CA ILE A 283 27.16 10.81 -16.07
C ILE A 283 27.06 10.65 -17.60
N ALA A 284 26.02 11.22 -18.22
CA ALA A 284 25.85 11.18 -19.67
C ALA A 284 27.00 11.87 -20.41
N THR A 285 27.45 13.04 -19.91
CA THR A 285 28.60 13.78 -20.49
C THR A 285 29.90 13.00 -20.31
N LEU A 286 30.15 12.42 -19.12
CA LEU A 286 31.31 11.53 -18.91
C LEU A 286 31.30 10.34 -19.85
N SER A 287 30.14 9.70 -20.03
CA SER A 287 30.02 8.54 -20.92
C SER A 287 30.25 8.90 -22.37
N SER A 288 29.84 10.08 -22.84
CA SER A 288 30.07 10.55 -24.21
C SER A 288 31.54 10.89 -24.47
N ASP A 289 32.18 11.54 -23.51
CA ASP A 289 33.57 12.00 -23.65
C ASP A 289 34.58 10.84 -23.46
N LEU A 290 34.23 9.82 -22.65
CA LEU A 290 35.05 8.61 -22.45
C LEU A 290 34.99 7.63 -23.63
N LEU A 291 33.94 7.62 -24.44
CA LEU A 291 33.84 6.80 -25.67
C LEU A 291 34.80 7.25 -26.77
N GLY A 292 35.35 8.47 -26.67
CA GLY A 292 36.29 9.05 -27.64
C GLY A 292 37.80 9.01 -27.25
N SER A 293 38.13 8.62 -26.01
CA SER A 293 39.51 8.66 -25.50
C SER A 293 39.90 7.40 -24.73
N VAL A 294 41.19 7.06 -24.73
CA VAL A 294 41.71 5.97 -23.88
C VAL A 294 41.43 6.31 -22.41
N CYS A 295 40.68 5.44 -21.79
CA CYS A 295 40.18 5.64 -20.39
C CYS A 295 41.35 5.48 -19.41
N THR A 296 42.08 6.58 -19.11
CA THR A 296 43.04 6.63 -18.03
C THR A 296 42.50 7.52 -16.90
N LYS A 297 42.83 7.17 -15.64
CA LYS A 297 42.42 7.93 -14.45
C LYS A 297 42.69 9.45 -14.60
N ASP A 298 43.83 9.81 -15.16
CA ASP A 298 44.23 11.20 -15.41
C ASP A 298 43.32 11.92 -16.42
N ASN A 299 42.82 11.19 -17.46
CA ASN A 299 41.90 11.77 -18.43
C ASN A 299 40.52 11.99 -17.80
N VAL A 300 40.05 11.07 -16.96
CA VAL A 300 38.79 11.21 -16.24
C VAL A 300 38.82 12.37 -15.27
N VAL A 301 39.93 12.57 -14.52
CA VAL A 301 40.14 13.71 -13.64
C VAL A 301 40.07 15.02 -14.41
N LYS A 302 40.74 15.11 -15.56
CA LYS A 302 40.74 16.33 -16.41
C LYS A 302 39.33 16.64 -16.96
N VAL A 303 38.58 15.63 -17.37
CA VAL A 303 37.19 15.80 -17.82
C VAL A 303 36.33 16.32 -16.68
N ILE A 304 36.41 15.74 -15.47
CA ILE A 304 35.65 16.18 -14.28
C ILE A 304 35.99 17.64 -13.92
N GLN A 305 37.27 18.02 -14.01
CA GLN A 305 37.71 19.38 -13.72
C GLN A 305 37.28 20.41 -14.77
N GLY A 306 37.08 19.97 -16.03
CA GLY A 306 36.68 20.85 -17.14
C GLY A 306 35.17 21.09 -17.24
N LEU A 307 34.34 20.32 -16.51
CA LEU A 307 32.89 20.41 -16.58
C LEU A 307 32.31 21.54 -15.73
N SER A 308 31.29 22.22 -16.23
CA SER A 308 30.62 23.36 -15.57
C SER A 308 29.58 22.90 -14.52
N PHE A 309 29.98 22.11 -13.55
CA PHE A 309 29.13 21.67 -12.45
C PHE A 309 29.44 22.40 -11.14
N ALA A 310 28.52 22.36 -10.17
CA ALA A 310 28.76 22.86 -8.83
C ALA A 310 29.99 22.17 -8.20
N ASP A 311 30.77 22.91 -7.45
CA ASP A 311 32.03 22.43 -6.85
C ASP A 311 31.80 21.19 -5.97
N GLU A 312 30.67 21.11 -5.27
CA GLU A 312 30.30 19.97 -4.44
C GLU A 312 30.15 18.66 -5.25
N VAL A 313 29.47 18.73 -6.41
CA VAL A 313 29.29 17.57 -7.33
C VAL A 313 30.65 17.14 -7.90
N ARG A 314 31.48 18.08 -8.27
CA ARG A 314 32.83 17.84 -8.82
C ARG A 314 33.72 17.17 -7.78
N ASN A 315 33.76 17.70 -6.54
CA ASN A 315 34.57 17.19 -5.45
C ASN A 315 34.11 15.77 -5.03
N GLU A 316 32.81 15.49 -5.03
CA GLU A 316 32.30 14.17 -4.71
C GLU A 316 32.64 13.14 -5.81
N ALA A 317 32.58 13.52 -7.08
CA ALA A 317 33.01 12.67 -8.20
C ALA A 317 34.51 12.35 -8.13
N LEU A 318 35.35 13.32 -7.79
CA LEU A 318 36.80 13.10 -7.61
C LEU A 318 37.07 12.17 -6.42
N ARG A 319 36.34 12.31 -5.33
CA ARG A 319 36.44 11.44 -4.16
C ARG A 319 36.08 9.97 -4.49
N TYR A 320 35.04 9.74 -5.28
CA TYR A 320 34.70 8.39 -5.75
C TYR A 320 35.79 7.78 -6.63
N LEU A 321 36.43 8.57 -7.48
CA LEU A 321 37.56 8.11 -8.31
C LEU A 321 38.82 7.74 -7.48
N GLU A 322 39.01 8.36 -6.31
CA GLU A 322 40.10 8.00 -5.40
C GLU A 322 39.81 6.69 -4.62
N MET A 323 38.55 6.30 -4.50
CA MET A 323 38.11 5.09 -3.79
C MET A 323 38.14 3.82 -4.67
N VAL A 324 38.36 3.96 -5.97
CA VAL A 324 38.35 2.86 -6.97
C VAL A 324 39.80 2.55 -7.40
N ASP A 325 40.67 2.28 -6.47
CA ASP A 325 42.01 1.68 -6.71
C ASP A 325 42.02 0.20 -6.39
#